data_82d635ee87867619628e33de694e9889
#
_entry.id   82d635ee87867619628e33de694e9889
#
_cell.length_a   1.000
_cell.length_b   1.000
_cell.length_c   1.000
_cell.angle_alpha   90.00
_cell.angle_beta   90.00
_cell.angle_gamma   90.00
#
_symmetry.space_group_name_H-M   'P 1'
#
loop_
_entity.id
_entity.type
_entity.pdbx_description
1 polymer ?
#
loop_
_entity_poly.entity_id
_entity_poly.type
_entity_poly.pdbx_seq_one_letter_code
_entity_poly.pdbx_strand_id
1 'polypeptide(L)'
;SEYNLFNVERECMAIKLSKKITTTIVPILGDIRDLGNLQFLFKKFTIDSVYHAAAYKHVPLVEDENNITKACENNVIGTFNLASVSIESKVNSFVMISTDKAVRPSNVMGASKRMAEITIQSLNAKNSDTKFSMVRFGNVINSSGSVIPLFLDQIAKGGPITVTDKEVTRYFMTIPEASNLVLQAAQMSDGGEVFILDMGEQLKIFDLAKKLIHLSGRSIAAEPGGDGIEIIEIGLRPGEKMYEELLISGDQLPTANPKIFKSIEQFPQPEALELLIEQIRLAIMQNDHKTILEIFSKNVEGYFHNA
;
A
#
# COMPACT_ATOMS: atom_id res chain seq x y z
N SER A 1 -1.59 11.73 9.20
CA SER A 1 -1.54 13.16 9.53
C SER A 1 -2.80 13.57 10.28
N GLU A 2 -2.75 14.64 11.05
CA GLU A 2 -3.89 15.22 11.78
C GLU A 2 -5.08 15.49 10.82
N TYR A 3 -4.82 16.12 9.69
CA TYR A 3 -5.86 16.44 8.70
C TYR A 3 -6.60 15.19 8.18
N ASN A 4 -5.88 14.10 7.91
CA ASN A 4 -6.51 12.85 7.49
C ASN A 4 -7.34 12.23 8.61
N LEU A 5 -6.85 12.24 9.84
CA LEU A 5 -7.58 11.73 11.00
C LEU A 5 -8.88 12.50 11.23
N PHE A 6 -8.84 13.83 11.16
CA PHE A 6 -10.01 14.69 11.28
C PHE A 6 -11.07 14.38 10.20
N ASN A 7 -10.64 14.20 8.92
CA ASN A 7 -11.58 13.86 7.86
C ASN A 7 -12.21 12.48 8.06
N VAL A 8 -11.43 11.47 8.41
CA VAL A 8 -11.93 10.11 8.69
C VAL A 8 -12.89 10.12 9.88
N GLU A 9 -12.56 10.81 10.96
CA GLU A 9 -13.45 10.95 12.12
C GLU A 9 -14.79 11.58 11.71
N ARG A 10 -14.77 12.68 10.95
CA ARG A 10 -15.96 13.36 10.47
C ARG A 10 -16.85 12.45 9.63
N GLU A 11 -16.26 11.67 8.71
CA GLU A 11 -17.00 10.70 7.89
C GLU A 11 -17.60 9.58 8.74
N CYS A 12 -16.82 9.02 9.66
CA CYS A 12 -17.30 7.99 10.59
C CYS A 12 -18.45 8.49 11.47
N MET A 13 -18.39 9.72 11.96
CA MET A 13 -19.47 10.33 12.75
C MET A 13 -20.73 10.57 11.92
N ALA A 14 -20.60 10.99 10.66
CA ALA A 14 -21.74 11.15 9.74
C ALA A 14 -22.42 9.79 9.48
N ILE A 15 -21.65 8.73 9.23
CA ILE A 15 -22.17 7.37 9.06
C ILE A 15 -22.87 6.88 10.34
N LYS A 16 -22.22 7.08 11.50
CA LYS A 16 -22.78 6.70 12.80
C LYS A 16 -24.15 7.33 13.04
N LEU A 17 -24.28 8.63 12.76
CA LEU A 17 -25.54 9.38 12.91
C LEU A 17 -26.60 8.88 11.93
N SER A 18 -26.27 8.77 10.64
CA SER A 18 -27.22 8.39 9.59
C SER A 18 -27.76 6.96 9.76
N LYS A 19 -26.91 6.04 10.22
CA LYS A 19 -27.26 4.62 10.42
C LYS A 19 -27.66 4.28 11.86
N LYS A 20 -27.70 5.26 12.78
CA LYS A 20 -28.02 5.09 14.19
C LYS A 20 -27.13 4.02 14.88
N ILE A 21 -25.84 4.01 14.55
CA ILE A 21 -24.88 3.05 15.10
C ILE A 21 -24.46 3.49 16.49
N THR A 22 -24.43 2.58 17.47
CA THR A 22 -24.04 2.87 18.85
C THR A 22 -22.54 2.74 19.14
N THR A 23 -21.76 2.20 18.17
CA THR A 23 -20.31 1.98 18.30
C THR A 23 -19.57 3.26 18.73
N THR A 24 -18.65 3.13 19.68
CA THR A 24 -17.75 4.21 20.10
C THR A 24 -16.63 4.36 19.06
N ILE A 25 -16.38 5.59 18.60
CA ILE A 25 -15.26 5.94 17.73
C ILE A 25 -14.30 6.76 18.55
N VAL A 26 -13.03 6.34 18.61
CA VAL A 26 -11.98 7.01 19.37
C VAL A 26 -10.85 7.42 18.42
N PRO A 27 -10.84 8.67 17.94
CA PRO A 27 -9.76 9.15 17.07
C PRO A 27 -8.49 9.38 17.92
N ILE A 28 -7.38 8.79 17.47
CA ILE A 28 -6.10 8.90 18.18
C ILE A 28 -5.04 9.41 17.21
N LEU A 29 -4.46 10.55 17.52
CA LEU A 29 -3.30 11.06 16.79
C LEU A 29 -2.06 10.31 17.26
N GLY A 30 -1.49 9.50 16.37
CA GLY A 30 -0.33 8.66 16.67
C GLY A 30 0.51 8.37 15.43
N ASP A 31 1.64 7.71 15.68
CA ASP A 31 2.59 7.27 14.67
C ASP A 31 3.02 5.83 14.98
N ILE A 32 3.00 4.96 13.98
CA ILE A 32 3.40 3.54 14.15
C ILE A 32 4.89 3.37 14.45
N ARG A 33 5.70 4.40 14.22
CA ARG A 33 7.12 4.42 14.58
C ARG A 33 7.34 4.63 16.07
N ASP A 34 6.39 5.24 16.77
CA ASP A 34 6.43 5.49 18.20
C ASP A 34 5.98 4.24 18.99
N LEU A 35 6.95 3.36 19.25
CA LEU A 35 6.72 2.11 19.98
C LEU A 35 6.11 2.36 21.37
N GLY A 36 6.57 3.41 22.09
CA GLY A 36 6.08 3.72 23.43
C GLY A 36 4.60 4.09 23.45
N ASN A 37 4.18 4.91 22.48
CA ASN A 37 2.77 5.26 22.31
C ASN A 37 1.92 4.04 21.89
N LEU A 38 2.42 3.19 21.01
CA LEU A 38 1.72 1.95 20.65
C LEU A 38 1.50 1.06 21.87
N GLN A 39 2.55 0.81 22.68
CA GLN A 39 2.45 0.03 23.92
C GLN A 39 1.46 0.62 24.90
N PHE A 40 1.45 1.95 25.07
CA PHE A 40 0.47 2.63 25.90
C PHE A 40 -0.97 2.41 25.42
N LEU A 41 -1.21 2.55 24.11
CA LEU A 41 -2.55 2.39 23.53
C LEU A 41 -3.06 0.96 23.65
N PHE A 42 -2.21 -0.04 23.38
CA PHE A 42 -2.58 -1.46 23.47
C PHE A 42 -2.80 -1.94 24.90
N LYS A 43 -2.18 -1.27 25.90
CA LYS A 43 -2.50 -1.48 27.32
C LYS A 43 -3.81 -0.81 27.72
N LYS A 44 -4.14 0.34 27.12
CA LYS A 44 -5.34 1.11 27.44
C LYS A 44 -6.61 0.48 26.85
N PHE A 45 -6.52 -0.10 25.68
CA PHE A 45 -7.65 -0.69 24.96
C PHE A 45 -7.43 -2.18 24.77
N THR A 46 -8.49 -2.98 24.94
CA THR A 46 -8.50 -4.38 24.49
C THR A 46 -8.75 -4.39 22.99
N ILE A 47 -7.76 -4.81 22.23
CA ILE A 47 -7.80 -4.77 20.75
C ILE A 47 -7.90 -6.20 20.23
N ASP A 48 -9.00 -6.52 19.53
CA ASP A 48 -9.23 -7.85 18.92
C ASP A 48 -8.63 -7.94 17.53
N SER A 49 -8.69 -6.85 16.76
CA SER A 49 -8.23 -6.84 15.36
C SER A 49 -7.52 -5.56 15.00
N VAL A 50 -6.46 -5.67 14.21
CA VAL A 50 -5.69 -4.55 13.66
C VAL A 50 -5.77 -4.58 12.14
N TYR A 51 -6.19 -3.48 11.52
CA TYR A 51 -6.10 -3.23 10.09
C TYR A 51 -5.02 -2.18 9.83
N HIS A 52 -3.87 -2.63 9.37
CA HIS A 52 -2.70 -1.80 9.19
C HIS A 52 -2.63 -1.25 7.75
N ALA A 53 -3.05 0.01 7.58
CA ALA A 53 -3.01 0.72 6.29
C ALA A 53 -2.01 1.89 6.27
N ALA A 54 -1.21 2.06 7.33
CA ALA A 54 -0.23 3.14 7.41
C ALA A 54 1.00 2.79 6.55
N ALA A 55 1.27 3.59 5.52
CA ALA A 55 2.46 3.46 4.68
C ALA A 55 2.74 4.75 3.91
N TYR A 56 4.01 5.00 3.59
CA TYR A 56 4.40 5.94 2.54
C TYR A 56 4.31 5.23 1.19
N LYS A 57 3.44 5.72 0.30
CA LYS A 57 3.05 5.02 -0.94
C LYS A 57 3.39 5.76 -2.24
N HIS A 58 3.80 7.03 -2.15
CA HIS A 58 4.07 7.85 -3.33
C HIS A 58 5.46 7.54 -3.88
N VAL A 59 5.51 6.72 -4.94
CA VAL A 59 6.77 6.25 -5.53
C VAL A 59 7.75 7.39 -5.79
N PRO A 60 7.40 8.51 -6.48
CA PRO A 60 8.37 9.57 -6.76
C PRO A 60 8.96 10.24 -5.51
N LEU A 61 8.20 10.26 -4.40
CA LEU A 61 8.72 10.82 -3.14
C LEU A 61 9.65 9.82 -2.43
N VAL A 62 9.32 8.54 -2.48
CA VAL A 62 10.08 7.49 -1.79
C VAL A 62 11.39 7.16 -2.53
N GLU A 63 11.43 7.35 -3.86
CA GLU A 63 12.65 7.16 -4.67
C GLU A 63 13.72 8.25 -4.43
N ASP A 64 13.36 9.40 -3.87
CA ASP A 64 14.32 10.44 -3.51
C ASP A 64 15.22 9.95 -2.37
N GLU A 65 16.54 10.05 -2.55
CA GLU A 65 17.56 9.56 -1.61
C GLU A 65 17.36 10.09 -0.18
N ASN A 66 16.88 11.32 -0.05
CA ASN A 66 16.62 11.95 1.25
C ASN A 66 15.41 11.31 1.98
N ASN A 67 14.56 10.57 1.27
CA ASN A 67 13.33 10.00 1.79
C ASN A 67 13.38 8.48 1.99
N ILE A 68 14.37 7.78 1.42
CA ILE A 68 14.49 6.31 1.49
C ILE A 68 14.51 5.82 2.94
N THR A 69 15.37 6.41 3.78
CA THR A 69 15.46 6.04 5.20
C THR A 69 14.15 6.25 5.94
N LYS A 70 13.45 7.34 5.66
CA LYS A 70 12.14 7.66 6.25
C LYS A 70 11.03 6.74 5.76
N ALA A 71 11.06 6.36 4.50
CA ALA A 71 10.13 5.38 3.95
C ALA A 71 10.35 3.99 4.55
N CYS A 72 11.59 3.55 4.69
CA CYS A 72 11.96 2.32 5.35
C CYS A 72 11.54 2.33 6.84
N GLU A 73 11.83 3.41 7.56
CA GLU A 73 11.44 3.59 8.96
C GLU A 73 9.92 3.44 9.14
N ASN A 74 9.14 4.10 8.29
CA ASN A 74 7.68 4.02 8.37
C ASN A 74 7.14 2.67 7.92
N ASN A 75 7.54 2.18 6.74
CA ASN A 75 6.91 1.03 6.12
C ASN A 75 7.40 -0.30 6.71
N VAL A 76 8.67 -0.39 7.14
CA VAL A 76 9.26 -1.63 7.68
C VAL A 76 9.28 -1.60 9.21
N ILE A 77 9.97 -0.60 9.81
CA ILE A 77 10.10 -0.55 11.27
C ILE A 77 8.77 -0.23 11.94
N GLY A 78 7.97 0.68 11.38
CA GLY A 78 6.63 0.96 11.88
C GLY A 78 5.72 -0.27 11.85
N THR A 79 5.77 -1.06 10.76
CA THR A 79 5.04 -2.33 10.65
C THR A 79 5.54 -3.34 11.69
N PHE A 80 6.86 -3.49 11.86
CA PHE A 80 7.45 -4.38 12.86
C PHE A 80 7.01 -3.99 14.28
N ASN A 81 7.07 -2.71 14.64
CA ASN A 81 6.65 -2.21 15.94
C ASN A 81 5.18 -2.54 16.22
N LEU A 82 4.28 -2.22 15.27
CA LEU A 82 2.85 -2.45 15.42
C LEU A 82 2.53 -3.95 15.53
N ALA A 83 3.18 -4.79 14.73
CA ALA A 83 3.02 -6.24 14.77
C ALA A 83 3.53 -6.84 16.09
N SER A 84 4.70 -6.39 16.58
CA SER A 84 5.28 -6.85 17.85
C SER A 84 4.37 -6.53 19.03
N VAL A 85 3.87 -5.29 19.11
CA VAL A 85 2.92 -4.89 20.17
C VAL A 85 1.60 -5.67 20.07
N SER A 86 1.17 -6.01 18.85
CA SER A 86 -0.03 -6.84 18.64
C SER A 86 0.16 -8.26 19.20
N ILE A 87 1.35 -8.86 19.02
CA ILE A 87 1.70 -10.16 19.63
C ILE A 87 1.72 -10.06 21.15
N GLU A 88 2.45 -9.07 21.71
CA GLU A 88 2.55 -8.85 23.15
C GLU A 88 1.17 -8.69 23.81
N SER A 89 0.23 -8.06 23.10
CA SER A 89 -1.13 -7.77 23.57
C SER A 89 -2.15 -8.85 23.18
N LYS A 90 -1.71 -9.95 22.56
CA LYS A 90 -2.55 -11.09 22.14
C LYS A 90 -3.72 -10.69 21.24
N VAL A 91 -3.47 -9.80 20.28
CA VAL A 91 -4.46 -9.45 19.25
C VAL A 91 -4.83 -10.69 18.45
N ASN A 92 -6.11 -10.94 18.23
CA ASN A 92 -6.56 -12.15 17.52
C ASN A 92 -6.21 -12.11 16.04
N SER A 93 -6.34 -10.94 15.39
CA SER A 93 -6.17 -10.79 13.93
C SER A 93 -5.41 -9.52 13.58
N PHE A 94 -4.42 -9.65 12.70
CA PHE A 94 -3.66 -8.53 12.15
C PHE A 94 -3.66 -8.61 10.63
N VAL A 95 -4.24 -7.61 9.98
CA VAL A 95 -4.34 -7.54 8.52
C VAL A 95 -3.54 -6.36 7.99
N MET A 96 -2.49 -6.64 7.22
CA MET A 96 -1.70 -5.62 6.56
C MET A 96 -2.22 -5.33 5.16
N ILE A 97 -2.52 -4.08 4.86
CA ILE A 97 -2.80 -3.63 3.50
C ILE A 97 -1.50 -3.54 2.72
N SER A 98 -1.40 -4.30 1.64
CA SER A 98 -0.25 -4.31 0.73
C SER A 98 -0.64 -3.85 -0.67
N THR A 99 0.21 -4.11 -1.65
CA THR A 99 0.08 -3.56 -3.01
C THR A 99 0.63 -4.54 -4.05
N ASP A 100 0.15 -4.45 -5.28
CA ASP A 100 0.71 -5.07 -6.48
C ASP A 100 2.20 -4.73 -6.67
N LYS A 101 2.63 -3.54 -6.25
CA LYS A 101 4.02 -3.07 -6.36
C LYS A 101 5.02 -3.78 -5.44
N ALA A 102 4.53 -4.58 -4.48
CA ALA A 102 5.37 -5.48 -3.69
C ALA A 102 5.80 -6.74 -4.46
N VAL A 103 5.20 -6.99 -5.62
CA VAL A 103 5.52 -8.11 -6.52
C VAL A 103 6.67 -7.74 -7.44
N ARG A 104 7.82 -8.43 -7.34
CA ARG A 104 9.05 -8.11 -8.12
C ARG A 104 9.26 -6.60 -8.21
N PRO A 105 9.47 -5.91 -7.09
CA PRO A 105 9.43 -4.46 -7.05
C PRO A 105 10.54 -3.84 -7.93
N SER A 106 10.16 -2.83 -8.69
CA SER A 106 11.08 -2.01 -9.50
C SER A 106 11.41 -0.68 -8.83
N ASN A 107 10.93 -0.46 -7.60
CA ASN A 107 11.09 0.79 -6.87
C ASN A 107 11.18 0.56 -5.36
N VAL A 108 11.74 1.54 -4.65
CA VAL A 108 11.97 1.49 -3.18
C VAL A 108 10.66 1.33 -2.41
N MET A 109 9.59 2.00 -2.86
CA MET A 109 8.28 1.88 -2.19
C MET A 109 7.78 0.43 -2.22
N GLY A 110 7.81 -0.21 -3.38
CA GLY A 110 7.44 -1.62 -3.53
C GLY A 110 8.35 -2.54 -2.72
N ALA A 111 9.67 -2.32 -2.76
CA ALA A 111 10.65 -3.08 -1.97
C ALA A 111 10.40 -2.94 -0.46
N SER A 112 10.12 -1.73 0.03
CA SER A 112 9.79 -1.49 1.45
C SER A 112 8.49 -2.20 1.87
N LYS A 113 7.48 -2.24 0.99
CA LYS A 113 6.22 -2.96 1.25
C LYS A 113 6.44 -4.48 1.24
N ARG A 114 7.26 -5.01 0.31
CA ARG A 114 7.61 -6.43 0.31
C ARG A 114 8.41 -6.80 1.56
N MET A 115 9.35 -5.97 1.99
CA MET A 115 10.08 -6.18 3.24
C MET A 115 9.14 -6.18 4.46
N ALA A 116 8.12 -5.33 4.48
CA ALA A 116 7.09 -5.34 5.52
C ALA A 116 6.27 -6.65 5.51
N GLU A 117 5.91 -7.18 4.33
CA GLU A 117 5.26 -8.50 4.22
C GLU A 117 6.14 -9.63 4.76
N ILE A 118 7.42 -9.67 4.38
CA ILE A 118 8.41 -10.62 4.90
C ILE A 118 8.49 -10.54 6.42
N THR A 119 8.50 -9.32 6.97
CA THR A 119 8.49 -9.08 8.42
C THR A 119 7.27 -9.72 9.09
N ILE A 120 6.08 -9.50 8.55
CA ILE A 120 4.83 -10.06 9.06
C ILE A 120 4.82 -11.59 8.96
N GLN A 121 5.23 -12.16 7.83
CA GLN A 121 5.31 -13.62 7.64
C GLN A 121 6.27 -14.27 8.64
N SER A 122 7.43 -13.65 8.86
CA SER A 122 8.43 -14.15 9.81
C SER A 122 7.94 -14.08 11.27
N LEU A 123 7.21 -13.01 11.64
CA LEU A 123 6.59 -12.90 12.96
C LEU A 123 5.48 -13.92 13.15
N ASN A 124 4.67 -14.17 12.12
CA ASN A 124 3.63 -15.21 12.15
C ASN A 124 4.21 -16.61 12.38
N ALA A 125 5.35 -16.93 11.77
CA ALA A 125 6.01 -18.25 11.93
C ALA A 125 6.49 -18.51 13.36
N LYS A 126 6.82 -17.45 14.13
CA LYS A 126 7.21 -17.55 15.55
C LYS A 126 6.04 -17.59 16.53
N ASN A 127 4.86 -17.17 16.10
CA ASN A 127 3.75 -16.90 17.00
C ASN A 127 2.46 -17.53 16.46
N SER A 128 1.75 -18.23 17.33
CA SER A 128 0.49 -18.91 17.00
C SER A 128 -0.77 -18.18 17.49
N ASP A 129 -0.62 -17.17 18.36
CA ASP A 129 -1.78 -16.53 19.02
C ASP A 129 -2.41 -15.42 18.17
N THR A 130 -1.59 -14.64 17.45
CA THR A 130 -2.06 -13.59 16.53
C THR A 130 -2.01 -14.09 15.10
N LYS A 131 -3.15 -14.11 14.40
CA LYS A 131 -3.22 -14.48 12.99
C LYS A 131 -2.86 -13.27 12.13
N PHE A 132 -1.73 -13.35 11.45
CA PHE A 132 -1.28 -12.32 10.54
C PHE A 132 -1.68 -12.65 9.11
N SER A 133 -2.16 -11.66 8.37
CA SER A 133 -2.39 -11.77 6.93
C SER A 133 -2.05 -10.47 6.21
N MET A 134 -1.73 -10.58 4.95
CA MET A 134 -1.46 -9.48 4.05
C MET A 134 -2.45 -9.53 2.89
N VAL A 135 -2.92 -8.36 2.42
CA VAL A 135 -3.85 -8.28 1.29
C VAL A 135 -3.27 -7.36 0.24
N ARG A 136 -2.97 -7.93 -0.94
CA ARG A 136 -2.46 -7.21 -2.11
C ARG A 136 -3.58 -6.87 -3.06
N PHE A 137 -3.58 -5.65 -3.54
CA PHE A 137 -4.42 -5.17 -4.63
C PHE A 137 -3.75 -4.01 -5.36
N GLY A 138 -4.24 -3.71 -6.55
CA GLY A 138 -3.73 -2.64 -7.40
C GLY A 138 -4.24 -1.26 -6.99
N ASN A 139 -4.47 -0.38 -7.97
CA ASN A 139 -4.88 0.98 -7.70
C ASN A 139 -6.34 1.04 -7.24
N VAL A 140 -6.61 1.95 -6.31
CA VAL A 140 -7.96 2.23 -5.83
C VAL A 140 -8.42 3.58 -6.34
N ILE A 141 -9.59 3.61 -6.97
CA ILE A 141 -10.21 4.80 -7.55
C ILE A 141 -10.41 5.87 -6.47
N ASN A 142 -10.07 7.13 -6.78
CA ASN A 142 -10.18 8.29 -5.89
C ASN A 142 -9.36 8.20 -4.58
N SER A 143 -8.34 7.34 -4.53
CA SER A 143 -7.40 7.37 -3.41
C SER A 143 -6.56 8.65 -3.43
N SER A 144 -6.19 9.15 -2.23
CA SER A 144 -5.39 10.38 -2.09
C SER A 144 -4.12 10.35 -2.94
N GLY A 145 -3.88 11.41 -3.73
CA GLY A 145 -2.72 11.54 -4.61
C GLY A 145 -2.68 10.56 -5.79
N SER A 146 -3.83 9.98 -6.18
CA SER A 146 -3.92 9.08 -7.34
C SER A 146 -4.11 9.85 -8.65
N VAL A 147 -4.02 9.12 -9.78
CA VAL A 147 -4.05 9.69 -11.14
C VAL A 147 -5.36 10.40 -11.48
N ILE A 148 -6.50 9.91 -10.99
CA ILE A 148 -7.81 10.51 -11.32
C ILE A 148 -7.96 11.92 -10.76
N PRO A 149 -7.72 12.20 -9.46
CA PRO A 149 -7.69 13.57 -8.94
C PRO A 149 -6.71 14.48 -9.68
N LEU A 150 -5.53 13.99 -10.06
CA LEU A 150 -4.56 14.74 -10.85
C LEU A 150 -5.14 15.14 -12.20
N PHE A 151 -5.72 14.20 -12.95
CA PHE A 151 -6.30 14.47 -14.25
C PHE A 151 -7.48 15.45 -14.18
N LEU A 152 -8.34 15.31 -13.16
CA LEU A 152 -9.45 16.24 -12.95
C LEU A 152 -8.96 17.67 -12.64
N ASP A 153 -7.90 17.82 -11.85
CA ASP A 153 -7.27 19.12 -11.59
C ASP A 153 -6.67 19.72 -12.87
N GLN A 154 -5.99 18.91 -13.68
CA GLN A 154 -5.43 19.32 -14.97
C GLN A 154 -6.53 19.74 -15.95
N ILE A 155 -7.63 19.00 -16.04
CA ILE A 155 -8.79 19.34 -16.87
C ILE A 155 -9.44 20.66 -16.40
N ALA A 156 -9.60 20.84 -15.09
CA ALA A 156 -10.19 22.06 -14.53
C ALA A 156 -9.35 23.31 -14.85
N LYS A 157 -8.03 23.16 -14.95
CA LYS A 157 -7.07 24.22 -15.35
C LYS A 157 -6.99 24.46 -16.86
N GLY A 158 -7.69 23.66 -17.68
CA GLY A 158 -7.66 23.79 -19.14
C GLY A 158 -6.61 22.89 -19.82
N GLY A 159 -6.01 21.99 -19.09
CA GLY A 159 -4.97 21.07 -19.57
C GLY A 159 -3.55 21.63 -19.48
N PRO A 160 -2.55 20.94 -20.04
CA PRO A 160 -2.70 19.61 -20.63
C PRO A 160 -2.83 18.51 -19.55
N ILE A 161 -3.40 17.35 -19.94
CA ILE A 161 -3.26 16.14 -19.15
C ILE A 161 -1.88 15.51 -19.45
N THR A 162 -1.17 15.10 -18.41
CA THR A 162 0.13 14.44 -18.55
C THR A 162 0.03 12.95 -18.27
N VAL A 163 0.40 12.10 -19.25
CA VAL A 163 0.54 10.65 -19.10
C VAL A 163 2.00 10.25 -19.21
N THR A 164 2.41 9.21 -18.51
CA THR A 164 3.81 8.76 -18.56
C THR A 164 4.13 8.02 -19.84
N ASP A 165 3.19 7.21 -20.35
CA ASP A 165 3.27 6.53 -21.63
C ASP A 165 1.84 6.10 -22.04
N LYS A 166 1.56 6.04 -23.36
CA LYS A 166 0.24 5.67 -23.91
C LYS A 166 -0.13 4.22 -23.65
N GLU A 167 0.85 3.35 -23.51
CA GLU A 167 0.65 1.91 -23.33
C GLU A 167 0.61 1.48 -21.85
N VAL A 168 0.89 2.39 -20.91
CA VAL A 168 0.84 2.08 -19.48
C VAL A 168 -0.56 1.64 -19.07
N THR A 169 -0.63 0.47 -18.46
CA THR A 169 -1.88 -0.06 -17.92
C THR A 169 -1.82 -0.18 -16.40
N ARG A 170 -2.98 -0.07 -15.76
CA ARG A 170 -3.13 -0.28 -14.30
C ARG A 170 -4.44 -1.01 -14.02
N TYR A 171 -4.44 -1.76 -12.94
CA TYR A 171 -5.65 -2.30 -12.35
C TYR A 171 -6.36 -1.24 -11.53
N PHE A 172 -7.70 -1.26 -11.53
CA PHE A 172 -8.50 -0.35 -10.72
C PHE A 172 -9.62 -1.07 -10.01
N MET A 173 -9.84 -0.70 -8.75
CA MET A 173 -10.94 -1.18 -7.92
C MET A 173 -11.54 0.00 -7.16
N THR A 174 -12.81 -0.07 -6.80
CA THR A 174 -13.43 0.96 -5.94
C THR A 174 -13.03 0.76 -4.46
N ILE A 175 -13.05 1.85 -3.68
CA ILE A 175 -12.77 1.78 -2.22
C ILE A 175 -13.73 0.80 -1.50
N PRO A 176 -15.07 0.86 -1.73
CA PRO A 176 -16.00 -0.09 -1.10
C PRO A 176 -15.72 -1.55 -1.45
N GLU A 177 -15.39 -1.83 -2.72
CA GLU A 177 -15.05 -3.19 -3.16
C GLU A 177 -13.78 -3.69 -2.48
N ALA A 178 -12.69 -2.92 -2.52
CA ALA A 178 -11.43 -3.26 -1.86
C ALA A 178 -11.64 -3.51 -0.36
N SER A 179 -12.35 -2.60 0.32
CA SER A 179 -12.60 -2.71 1.77
C SER A 179 -13.40 -3.95 2.13
N ASN A 180 -14.45 -4.28 1.36
CA ASN A 180 -15.24 -5.49 1.59
C ASN A 180 -14.42 -6.77 1.39
N LEU A 181 -13.59 -6.81 0.33
CA LEU A 181 -12.74 -7.97 0.07
C LEU A 181 -11.63 -8.12 1.13
N VAL A 182 -11.07 -7.01 1.64
CA VAL A 182 -10.11 -7.03 2.76
C VAL A 182 -10.74 -7.63 4.01
N LEU A 183 -11.97 -7.22 4.37
CA LEU A 183 -12.69 -7.78 5.52
C LEU A 183 -12.96 -9.27 5.36
N GLN A 184 -13.31 -9.73 4.16
CA GLN A 184 -13.52 -11.14 3.87
C GLN A 184 -12.20 -11.94 3.90
N ALA A 185 -11.10 -11.39 3.35
CA ALA A 185 -9.78 -11.99 3.44
C ALA A 185 -9.34 -12.18 4.90
N ALA A 186 -9.57 -11.17 5.74
CA ALA A 186 -9.30 -11.24 7.18
C ALA A 186 -10.01 -12.40 7.88
N GLN A 187 -11.28 -12.66 7.51
CA GLN A 187 -12.06 -13.76 8.08
C GLN A 187 -11.61 -15.15 7.61
N MET A 188 -11.00 -15.22 6.43
CA MET A 188 -10.50 -16.49 5.86
C MET A 188 -9.05 -16.80 6.26
N SER A 189 -8.41 -15.92 7.05
CA SER A 189 -7.02 -16.10 7.43
C SER A 189 -6.87 -17.14 8.54
N ASP A 190 -5.95 -18.08 8.29
CA ASP A 190 -5.43 -19.03 9.29
C ASP A 190 -4.10 -18.56 9.89
N GLY A 191 -3.43 -17.59 9.24
CA GLY A 191 -2.19 -16.92 9.62
C GLY A 191 -1.05 -17.15 8.63
N GLY A 192 -0.40 -16.06 8.22
CA GLY A 192 0.77 -16.05 7.31
C GLY A 192 0.44 -15.89 5.83
N GLU A 193 -0.83 -15.87 5.44
CA GLU A 193 -1.23 -15.80 4.03
C GLU A 193 -1.02 -14.42 3.43
N VAL A 194 -0.64 -14.43 2.15
CA VAL A 194 -0.75 -13.28 1.25
C VAL A 194 -1.99 -13.48 0.40
N PHE A 195 -3.03 -12.71 0.67
CA PHE A 195 -4.22 -12.67 -0.15
C PHE A 195 -4.04 -11.69 -1.30
N ILE A 196 -4.60 -12.04 -2.46
CA ILE A 196 -4.57 -11.24 -3.67
C ILE A 196 -6.01 -11.03 -4.12
N LEU A 197 -6.40 -9.78 -4.28
CA LEU A 197 -7.73 -9.45 -4.79
C LEU A 197 -7.74 -9.53 -6.31
N ASP A 198 -8.79 -10.13 -6.87
CA ASP A 198 -9.06 -10.11 -8.29
C ASP A 198 -9.39 -8.68 -8.72
N MET A 199 -8.52 -8.09 -9.50
CA MET A 199 -8.64 -6.71 -9.97
C MET A 199 -9.36 -6.60 -11.32
N GLY A 200 -9.76 -7.73 -11.92
CA GLY A 200 -10.32 -7.75 -13.26
C GLY A 200 -9.30 -7.37 -14.35
N GLU A 201 -9.75 -6.64 -15.36
CA GLU A 201 -8.92 -6.23 -16.50
C GLU A 201 -8.13 -4.95 -16.21
N GLN A 202 -6.95 -4.85 -16.81
CA GLN A 202 -6.13 -3.64 -16.77
C GLN A 202 -6.70 -2.57 -17.71
N LEU A 203 -6.69 -1.32 -17.25
CA LEU A 203 -7.10 -0.17 -18.03
C LEU A 203 -5.88 0.65 -18.48
N LYS A 204 -5.83 1.03 -19.77
CA LYS A 204 -4.84 1.99 -20.25
C LYS A 204 -5.08 3.36 -19.60
N ILE A 205 -4.02 3.93 -19.01
CA ILE A 205 -4.10 5.26 -18.37
C ILE A 205 -4.46 6.34 -19.39
N PHE A 206 -3.99 6.17 -20.62
CA PHE A 206 -4.33 7.05 -21.75
C PHE A 206 -5.84 7.05 -22.06
N ASP A 207 -6.49 5.87 -22.06
CA ASP A 207 -7.93 5.78 -22.30
C ASP A 207 -8.75 6.29 -21.12
N LEU A 208 -8.24 6.15 -19.90
CA LEU A 208 -8.82 6.77 -18.71
C LEU A 208 -8.80 8.30 -18.83
N ALA A 209 -7.68 8.89 -19.28
CA ALA A 209 -7.56 10.33 -19.53
C ALA A 209 -8.61 10.82 -20.52
N LYS A 210 -8.75 10.13 -21.67
CA LYS A 210 -9.77 10.46 -22.68
C LYS A 210 -11.20 10.42 -22.10
N LYS A 211 -11.53 9.36 -21.36
CA LYS A 211 -12.84 9.22 -20.70
C LYS A 211 -13.14 10.38 -19.75
N LEU A 212 -12.15 10.79 -18.94
CA LEU A 212 -12.32 11.90 -18.00
C LEU A 212 -12.51 13.26 -18.71
N ILE A 213 -11.80 13.49 -19.82
CA ILE A 213 -12.02 14.69 -20.65
C ILE A 213 -13.48 14.73 -21.16
N HIS A 214 -13.97 13.64 -21.73
CA HIS A 214 -15.34 13.57 -22.24
C HIS A 214 -16.38 13.71 -21.11
N LEU A 215 -16.19 13.06 -19.97
CA LEU A 215 -17.09 13.17 -18.82
C LEU A 215 -17.12 14.58 -18.23
N SER A 216 -16.08 15.37 -18.40
CA SER A 216 -16.06 16.79 -17.98
C SER A 216 -16.67 17.75 -19.02
N GLY A 217 -17.28 17.22 -20.09
CA GLY A 217 -17.92 18.03 -21.15
C GLY A 217 -16.91 18.74 -22.06
N ARG A 218 -15.64 18.32 -22.04
CA ARG A 218 -14.57 18.88 -22.88
C ARG A 218 -14.28 17.94 -24.06
N SER A 219 -13.67 18.49 -25.13
CA SER A 219 -13.11 17.74 -26.24
C SER A 219 -11.61 17.50 -26.04
N ILE A 220 -11.09 16.49 -26.72
CA ILE A 220 -9.65 16.27 -26.82
C ILE A 220 -9.12 17.14 -27.95
N ALA A 221 -8.02 17.85 -27.75
CA ALA A 221 -7.37 18.63 -28.79
C ALA A 221 -6.92 17.71 -29.94
N ALA A 222 -7.28 18.07 -31.19
CA ALA A 222 -6.90 17.29 -32.35
C ALA A 222 -5.42 17.44 -32.70
N GLU A 223 -4.84 18.60 -32.38
CA GLU A 223 -3.42 18.94 -32.61
C GLU A 223 -2.91 19.79 -31.45
N PRO A 224 -1.58 19.86 -31.21
CA PRO A 224 -0.98 20.69 -30.18
C PRO A 224 -1.40 22.15 -30.29
N GLY A 225 -1.90 22.72 -29.18
CA GLY A 225 -2.41 24.10 -29.13
C GLY A 225 -3.79 24.31 -29.78
N GLY A 226 -4.47 23.25 -30.22
CA GLY A 226 -5.84 23.30 -30.75
C GLY A 226 -6.89 23.45 -29.66
N ASP A 227 -8.16 23.62 -30.09
CA ASP A 227 -9.29 23.66 -29.16
C ASP A 227 -9.46 22.30 -28.45
N GLY A 228 -9.58 22.34 -27.12
CA GLY A 228 -9.79 21.16 -26.29
C GLY A 228 -8.67 20.92 -25.29
N ILE A 229 -8.69 19.75 -24.65
CA ILE A 229 -7.68 19.34 -23.67
C ILE A 229 -6.62 18.48 -24.38
N GLU A 230 -5.38 18.94 -24.35
CA GLU A 230 -4.24 18.19 -24.88
C GLU A 230 -3.82 17.07 -23.91
N ILE A 231 -3.39 15.91 -24.45
CA ILE A 231 -2.77 14.82 -23.67
C ILE A 231 -1.31 14.73 -24.09
N ILE A 232 -0.41 15.02 -23.15
CA ILE A 232 1.04 15.02 -23.36
C ILE A 232 1.68 13.79 -22.73
N GLU A 233 2.56 13.13 -23.47
CA GLU A 233 3.39 12.03 -22.99
C GLU A 233 4.70 12.57 -22.42
N ILE A 234 4.98 12.26 -21.14
CA ILE A 234 6.13 12.83 -20.41
C ILE A 234 7.25 11.84 -20.13
N GLY A 235 7.11 10.58 -20.56
CA GLY A 235 8.04 9.49 -20.28
C GLY A 235 7.78 8.80 -18.92
N LEU A 236 8.22 7.54 -18.83
CA LEU A 236 8.12 6.76 -17.59
C LEU A 236 8.97 7.40 -16.48
N ARG A 237 8.45 7.38 -15.26
CA ARG A 237 9.19 7.82 -14.08
C ARG A 237 10.16 6.73 -13.63
N PRO A 238 11.25 7.08 -12.91
CA PRO A 238 12.11 6.09 -12.30
C PRO A 238 11.31 5.09 -11.45
N GLY A 239 11.58 3.80 -11.65
CA GLY A 239 10.87 2.73 -10.95
C GLY A 239 9.43 2.47 -11.38
N GLU A 240 8.90 3.17 -12.38
CA GLU A 240 7.55 2.91 -12.92
C GLU A 240 7.57 1.75 -13.93
N LYS A 241 6.64 0.80 -13.76
CA LYS A 241 6.44 -0.31 -14.69
C LYS A 241 5.42 0.03 -15.77
N MET A 242 5.60 -0.52 -16.99
CA MET A 242 4.57 -0.47 -18.03
C MET A 242 3.30 -1.21 -17.60
N TYR A 243 3.46 -2.38 -17.01
CA TYR A 243 2.39 -3.28 -16.55
C TYR A 243 2.67 -3.70 -15.11
N GLU A 244 1.64 -3.69 -14.27
CA GLU A 244 1.75 -4.19 -12.89
C GLU A 244 1.37 -5.68 -12.83
N GLU A 245 2.08 -6.41 -11.98
CA GLU A 245 1.86 -7.82 -11.73
C GLU A 245 1.19 -8.01 -10.36
N LEU A 246 0.25 -8.94 -10.25
CA LEU A 246 -0.39 -9.27 -8.97
C LEU A 246 0.30 -10.42 -8.23
N LEU A 247 1.17 -11.18 -8.92
CA LEU A 247 1.79 -12.41 -8.44
C LEU A 247 3.27 -12.51 -8.82
N ILE A 248 4.05 -13.16 -7.94
CA ILE A 248 5.45 -13.50 -8.19
C ILE A 248 5.55 -14.80 -9.01
N SER A 249 4.74 -15.81 -8.69
CA SER A 249 4.68 -17.10 -9.37
C SER A 249 3.25 -17.48 -9.70
N GLY A 250 3.05 -18.39 -10.66
CA GLY A 250 1.73 -18.80 -11.16
C GLY A 250 0.82 -19.55 -10.18
N ASP A 251 1.25 -19.76 -8.94
CA ASP A 251 0.54 -20.59 -7.96
C ASP A 251 -0.44 -19.74 -7.13
N GLN A 252 -1.57 -19.40 -7.76
CA GLN A 252 -2.75 -18.88 -7.05
C GLN A 252 -3.56 -20.04 -6.51
N LEU A 253 -3.73 -20.09 -5.21
CA LEU A 253 -4.69 -21.00 -4.59
C LEU A 253 -6.06 -20.30 -4.47
N PRO A 254 -7.12 -20.92 -4.96
CA PRO A 254 -8.46 -20.37 -4.81
C PRO A 254 -8.86 -20.33 -3.33
N THR A 255 -9.74 -19.40 -2.97
CA THR A 255 -10.38 -19.33 -1.65
C THR A 255 -11.87 -19.57 -1.76
N ALA A 256 -12.57 -19.51 -0.64
CA ALA A 256 -14.05 -19.58 -0.61
C ALA A 256 -14.72 -18.41 -1.37
N ASN A 257 -14.01 -17.29 -1.56
CA ASN A 257 -14.47 -16.18 -2.39
C ASN A 257 -13.73 -16.18 -3.74
N PRO A 258 -14.43 -16.28 -4.89
CA PRO A 258 -13.78 -16.32 -6.22
C PRO A 258 -13.01 -15.05 -6.57
N LYS A 259 -13.22 -13.94 -5.86
CA LYS A 259 -12.46 -12.69 -6.04
C LYS A 259 -11.24 -12.57 -5.12
N ILE A 260 -10.92 -13.60 -4.33
CA ILE A 260 -9.78 -13.59 -3.40
C ILE A 260 -8.98 -14.86 -3.64
N PHE A 261 -7.68 -14.69 -3.93
CA PHE A 261 -6.74 -15.79 -4.07
C PHE A 261 -5.73 -15.75 -2.91
N LYS A 262 -5.08 -16.90 -2.64
CA LYS A 262 -3.92 -16.99 -1.74
C LYS A 262 -2.65 -17.19 -2.55
N SER A 263 -1.55 -16.58 -2.13
CA SER A 263 -0.20 -16.86 -2.62
C SER A 263 0.65 -17.48 -1.52
N ILE A 264 1.49 -18.44 -1.90
CA ILE A 264 2.53 -19.00 -1.02
C ILE A 264 3.86 -18.44 -1.48
N GLU A 265 4.54 -17.71 -0.63
CA GLU A 265 5.80 -17.06 -0.94
C GLU A 265 6.85 -17.35 0.11
N GLN A 266 8.10 -17.44 -0.32
CA GLN A 266 9.21 -17.63 0.59
C GLN A 266 9.47 -16.37 1.43
N PHE A 267 9.93 -16.57 2.66
CA PHE A 267 10.33 -15.51 3.57
C PHE A 267 11.55 -15.97 4.41
N PRO A 268 12.35 -15.03 4.95
CA PRO A 268 13.47 -15.35 5.82
C PRO A 268 13.04 -16.14 7.06
N GLN A 269 13.95 -16.97 7.58
CA GLN A 269 13.72 -17.64 8.86
C GLN A 269 13.61 -16.62 10.00
N PRO A 270 12.80 -16.90 11.04
CA PRO A 270 12.58 -15.96 12.15
C PRO A 270 13.85 -15.42 12.82
N GLU A 271 14.89 -16.25 12.99
CA GLU A 271 16.15 -15.83 13.61
C GLU A 271 16.89 -14.80 12.76
N ALA A 272 16.77 -14.89 11.43
CA ALA A 272 17.36 -13.92 10.51
C ALA A 272 16.61 -12.56 10.54
N LEU A 273 15.32 -12.57 10.88
CA LEU A 273 14.52 -11.33 10.93
C LEU A 273 15.03 -10.35 11.97
N GLU A 274 15.35 -10.80 13.19
CA GLU A 274 15.80 -9.91 14.28
C GLU A 274 17.08 -9.17 13.89
N LEU A 275 18.05 -9.92 13.35
CA LEU A 275 19.30 -9.35 12.85
C LEU A 275 19.03 -8.37 11.69
N LEU A 276 18.12 -8.69 10.80
CA LEU A 276 17.75 -7.83 9.67
C LEU A 276 17.12 -6.53 10.13
N ILE A 277 16.20 -6.57 11.09
CA ILE A 277 15.56 -5.38 11.67
C ILE A 277 16.60 -4.51 12.40
N GLU A 278 17.56 -5.12 13.11
CA GLU A 278 18.63 -4.38 13.76
C GLU A 278 19.54 -3.66 12.75
N GLN A 279 19.93 -4.33 11.67
CA GLN A 279 20.70 -3.72 10.59
C GLN A 279 19.95 -2.53 9.95
N ILE A 280 18.65 -2.70 9.69
CA ILE A 280 17.80 -1.63 9.16
C ILE A 280 17.75 -0.44 10.15
N ARG A 281 17.58 -0.69 11.45
CA ARG A 281 17.55 0.37 12.47
C ARG A 281 18.89 1.14 12.51
N LEU A 282 20.01 0.45 12.45
CA LEU A 282 21.33 1.08 12.42
C LEU A 282 21.50 1.94 11.16
N ALA A 283 21.14 1.44 10.00
CA ALA A 283 21.18 2.21 8.75
C ALA A 283 20.30 3.46 8.81
N ILE A 284 19.08 3.36 9.39
CA ILE A 284 18.19 4.52 9.58
C ILE A 284 18.82 5.55 10.53
N MET A 285 19.39 5.12 11.66
CA MET A 285 20.04 6.02 12.62
C MET A 285 21.22 6.78 12.00
N GLN A 286 21.95 6.14 11.09
CA GLN A 286 23.08 6.73 10.37
C GLN A 286 22.67 7.51 9.12
N ASN A 287 21.37 7.52 8.79
CA ASN A 287 20.83 8.06 7.54
C ASN A 287 21.49 7.43 6.29
N ASP A 288 21.87 6.16 6.39
CA ASP A 288 22.55 5.40 5.34
C ASP A 288 21.54 4.71 4.42
N HIS A 289 21.08 5.45 3.41
CA HIS A 289 20.14 4.92 2.41
C HIS A 289 20.77 3.82 1.54
N LYS A 290 22.10 3.84 1.31
CA LYS A 290 22.78 2.82 0.49
C LYS A 290 22.71 1.45 1.14
N THR A 291 23.02 1.36 2.42
CA THR A 291 22.88 0.10 3.18
C THR A 291 21.42 -0.41 3.16
N ILE A 292 20.42 0.48 3.23
CA ILE A 292 19.01 0.07 3.10
C ILE A 292 18.71 -0.54 1.73
N LEU A 293 19.21 0.07 0.65
CA LEU A 293 19.03 -0.44 -0.71
C LEU A 293 19.72 -1.78 -0.92
N GLU A 294 20.91 -1.97 -0.36
CA GLU A 294 21.63 -3.26 -0.36
C GLU A 294 20.84 -4.34 0.40
N ILE A 295 20.28 -3.99 1.58
CA ILE A 295 19.43 -4.89 2.35
C ILE A 295 18.20 -5.29 1.54
N PHE A 296 17.54 -4.35 0.87
CA PHE A 296 16.39 -4.65 0.02
C PHE A 296 16.79 -5.55 -1.16
N SER A 297 17.87 -5.23 -1.88
CA SER A 297 18.35 -6.04 -3.00
C SER A 297 18.71 -7.48 -2.61
N LYS A 298 19.18 -7.68 -1.38
CA LYS A 298 19.55 -9.00 -0.87
C LYS A 298 18.36 -9.84 -0.40
N ASN A 299 17.32 -9.20 0.13
CA ASN A 299 16.23 -9.91 0.82
C ASN A 299 14.89 -9.84 0.08
N VAL A 300 14.75 -8.98 -0.92
CA VAL A 300 13.51 -8.81 -1.70
C VAL A 300 13.71 -9.36 -3.10
N GLU A 301 13.08 -10.49 -3.38
CA GLU A 301 13.16 -11.13 -4.69
C GLU A 301 12.70 -10.21 -5.81
N GLY A 302 13.51 -10.10 -6.85
CA GLY A 302 13.20 -9.30 -8.04
C GLY A 302 13.46 -7.80 -7.88
N TYR A 303 13.95 -7.34 -6.72
CA TYR A 303 14.40 -5.96 -6.55
C TYR A 303 15.88 -5.84 -6.86
N PHE A 304 16.21 -5.01 -7.83
CA PHE A 304 17.58 -4.67 -8.18
C PHE A 304 17.73 -3.15 -8.14
N HIS A 305 18.59 -2.68 -7.27
CA HIS A 305 19.00 -1.27 -7.30
C HIS A 305 20.16 -1.13 -8.29
N ASN A 306 19.91 -0.45 -9.41
CA ASN A 306 20.99 -0.03 -10.29
C ASN A 306 21.63 1.20 -9.66
N ALA A 307 22.85 1.02 -9.11
CA ALA A 307 23.66 2.07 -8.52
C ALA A 307 24.05 3.12 -9.55
#